data_d4e74b5b7c7bb10a6fb44dfd2df23812
#
_entry.id   d4e74b5b7c7bb10a6fb44dfd2df23812
#
_cell.length_a   1.000
_cell.length_b   1.000
_cell.length_c   1.000
_cell.angle_alpha   90.00
_cell.angle_beta   90.00
_cell.angle_gamma   90.00
#
_symmetry.space_group_name_H-M   'P 1'
#
loop_
_entity.id
_entity.type
_entity.pdbx_description
1 polymer ?
#
loop_
_entity_poly.entity_id
_entity_poly.type
_entity_poly.pdbx_seq_one_letter_code
_entity_poly.pdbx_strand_id
1 'polypeptide(L)' 'ITEEDVEEIYERFFHSISDYLNPDALMILYSHNKELVERFAPRSRFYIYKSFEISKKEGTYVLLLRRRG' A
#
# COMPACT_ATOMS: atom_id res chain seq x y z
N ILE A 1 5.12 15.33 12.80
CA ILE A 1 4.25 14.57 11.88
C ILE A 1 3.07 14.01 12.66
N THR A 2 1.88 14.28 12.19
CA THR A 2 0.68 13.77 12.79
C THR A 2 0.22 12.52 12.04
N GLU A 3 -0.73 11.77 12.65
CA GLU A 3 -1.32 10.60 11.99
C GLU A 3 -2.02 11.00 10.70
N GLU A 4 -2.67 12.17 10.69
CA GLU A 4 -3.34 12.69 9.50
C GLU A 4 -2.36 12.95 8.35
N ASP A 5 -1.16 13.42 8.68
CA ASP A 5 -0.12 13.66 7.66
C ASP A 5 0.33 12.35 7.02
N VAL A 6 0.47 11.30 7.83
CA VAL A 6 0.87 9.98 7.33
C VAL A 6 -0.24 9.41 6.44
N GLU A 7 -1.49 9.55 6.85
CA GLU A 7 -2.62 9.08 6.03
C GLU A 7 -2.67 9.80 4.69
N GLU A 8 -2.45 11.11 4.69
CA GLU A 8 -2.43 11.89 3.45
C GLU A 8 -1.31 11.44 2.51
N ILE A 9 -0.15 11.10 3.06
CA ILE A 9 0.97 10.61 2.27
C ILE A 9 0.59 9.31 1.58
N TYR A 10 -0.04 8.37 2.30
CA TYR A 10 -0.48 7.10 1.74
C TYR A 10 -1.54 7.30 0.66
N GLU A 11 -2.50 8.16 0.92
CA GLU A 11 -3.55 8.46 -0.06
C GLU A 11 -2.98 9.02 -1.35
N ARG A 12 -2.09 10.00 -1.24
CA ARG A 12 -1.43 10.61 -2.39
C ARG A 12 -0.56 9.61 -3.14
N PHE A 13 0.15 8.78 -2.40
CA PHE A 13 1.00 7.76 -3.00
C PHE A 13 0.18 6.83 -3.90
N PHE A 14 -0.88 6.26 -3.36
CA PHE A 14 -1.71 5.34 -4.14
C PHE A 14 -2.40 6.01 -5.31
N HIS A 15 -2.88 7.23 -5.10
CA HIS A 15 -3.51 7.99 -6.17
C HIS A 15 -2.52 8.25 -7.32
N SER A 16 -1.33 8.69 -6.99
CA SER A 16 -0.31 8.99 -7.98
C SER A 16 0.17 7.75 -8.72
N ILE A 17 0.46 6.69 -7.96
CA ILE A 17 1.02 5.48 -8.57
C ILE A 17 0.02 4.80 -9.50
N SER A 18 -1.28 4.96 -9.24
CA SER A 18 -2.31 4.35 -10.09
C SER A 18 -2.28 4.87 -11.52
N ASP A 19 -1.77 6.10 -11.72
CA ASP A 19 -1.67 6.70 -13.04
C ASP A 19 -0.48 6.17 -13.85
N TYR A 20 0.49 5.56 -13.17
CA TYR A 20 1.73 5.12 -13.79
C TYR A 20 1.83 3.62 -14.00
N LEU A 21 1.02 2.84 -13.30
CA LEU A 21 1.10 1.39 -13.38
C LEU A 21 0.14 0.83 -14.44
N ASN A 22 0.62 -0.18 -15.14
CA ASN A 22 -0.23 -0.95 -16.05
C ASN A 22 -1.30 -1.70 -15.25
N PRO A 23 -2.47 -1.98 -15.85
CA PRO A 23 -3.54 -2.67 -15.14
C PRO A 23 -3.17 -4.04 -14.57
N ASP A 24 -2.18 -4.70 -15.16
CA ASP A 24 -1.74 -6.03 -14.71
C ASP A 24 -0.45 -5.98 -13.90
N ALA A 25 -0.01 -4.79 -13.51
CA ALA A 25 1.23 -4.64 -12.74
C ALA A 25 1.11 -5.24 -11.35
N LEU A 26 2.23 -5.78 -10.88
CA LEU A 26 2.37 -6.24 -9.51
C LEU A 26 3.22 -5.22 -8.77
N MET A 27 2.69 -4.66 -7.71
CA MET A 27 3.42 -3.70 -6.90
C MET A 27 3.91 -4.36 -5.63
N ILE A 28 5.17 -4.15 -5.30
CA ILE A 28 5.77 -4.65 -4.06
C ILE A 28 6.00 -3.44 -3.16
N LEU A 29 5.36 -3.46 -2.00
CA LEU A 29 5.41 -2.34 -1.07
C LEU A 29 5.96 -2.82 0.28
N TYR A 30 6.98 -2.12 0.75
CA TYR A 30 7.58 -2.36 2.04
C TYR A 30 7.05 -1.31 3.01
N SER A 31 6.35 -1.73 4.06
CA SER A 31 5.68 -0.78 4.93
C SER A 31 5.71 -1.17 6.41
N HIS A 32 5.76 -0.17 7.27
CA HIS A 32 5.56 -0.33 8.71
C HIS A 32 4.09 -0.11 9.11
N ASN A 33 3.24 0.27 8.17
CA ASN A 33 1.84 0.60 8.44
C ASN A 33 0.90 -0.20 7.56
N LYS A 34 0.83 -1.50 7.82
CA LYS A 34 -0.03 -2.40 7.05
C LYS A 34 -1.49 -1.93 7.05
N GLU A 35 -1.97 -1.44 8.20
CA GLU A 35 -3.35 -0.97 8.32
C GLU A 35 -3.67 0.18 7.37
N LEU A 36 -2.72 1.10 7.18
CA LEU A 36 -2.91 2.21 6.26
C LEU A 36 -2.93 1.73 4.81
N VAL A 37 -2.08 0.75 4.49
CA VAL A 37 -2.10 0.15 3.16
C VAL A 37 -3.45 -0.52 2.91
N GLU A 38 -3.95 -1.28 3.88
CA GLU A 38 -5.24 -1.95 3.77
C GLU A 38 -6.39 -0.96 3.62
N ARG A 39 -6.25 0.22 4.22
CA ARG A 39 -7.29 1.26 4.16
C ARG A 39 -7.27 2.01 2.84
N PHE A 40 -6.09 2.40 2.36
CA PHE A 40 -5.98 3.30 1.22
C PHE A 40 -5.81 2.61 -0.13
N ALA A 41 -5.24 1.41 -0.16
CA ALA A 41 -5.07 0.69 -1.42
C ALA A 41 -6.38 0.50 -2.19
N PRO A 42 -7.47 0.06 -1.55
CA PRO A 42 -8.74 -0.14 -2.27
C PRO A 42 -9.32 1.13 -2.88
N ARG A 43 -9.02 2.28 -2.31
CA ARG A 43 -9.51 3.58 -2.83
C ARG A 43 -8.93 3.89 -4.21
N SER A 44 -7.77 3.32 -4.51
CA SER A 44 -7.13 3.48 -5.82
C SER A 44 -7.17 2.21 -6.65
N ARG A 45 -8.10 1.31 -6.32
CA ARG A 45 -8.34 0.05 -7.00
C ARG A 45 -7.19 -0.95 -6.92
N PHE A 46 -6.44 -0.89 -5.82
CA PHE A 46 -5.45 -1.91 -5.52
C PHE A 46 -6.00 -2.86 -4.47
N TYR A 47 -5.52 -4.09 -4.49
CA TYR A 47 -5.81 -5.04 -3.43
C TYR A 47 -4.53 -5.75 -3.02
N ILE A 48 -4.48 -6.18 -1.78
CA ILE A 48 -3.32 -6.89 -1.27
C ILE A 48 -3.45 -8.35 -1.70
N TYR A 49 -2.55 -8.77 -2.59
CA TYR A 49 -2.51 -10.13 -3.09
C TYR A 49 -1.90 -11.08 -2.06
N LYS A 50 -0.78 -10.67 -1.46
CA LYS A 50 -0.11 -11.39 -0.38
C LYS A 50 0.58 -10.40 0.53
N SER A 51 0.77 -10.80 1.79
CA SER A 51 1.55 -10.01 2.72
C SER A 51 2.46 -10.92 3.53
N PHE A 52 3.66 -10.44 3.83
CA PHE A 52 4.65 -11.16 4.61
C PHE A 52 5.12 -10.29 5.74
N GLU A 53 5.12 -10.82 6.96
CA GLU A 53 5.70 -10.13 8.09
C GLU A 53 7.21 -10.35 8.10
N ILE A 54 7.97 -9.26 7.96
CA ILE A 54 9.42 -9.32 7.92
C ILE A 54 9.99 -9.22 9.32
N SER A 55 9.48 -8.28 10.12
CA SER A 55 9.92 -8.09 11.48
C SER A 55 8.74 -7.85 12.38
N LYS A 56 8.45 -8.82 13.24
CA LYS A 56 7.37 -8.71 14.20
C LYS A 56 7.63 -7.60 15.19
N LYS A 57 8.88 -7.46 15.59
CA LYS A 57 9.29 -6.47 16.58
C LYS A 57 9.07 -5.04 16.05
N GLU A 58 9.36 -4.82 14.79
CA GLU A 58 9.26 -3.52 14.16
C GLU A 58 7.94 -3.29 13.43
N GLY A 59 7.13 -4.33 13.32
CA GLY A 59 5.87 -4.24 12.59
C GLY A 59 6.05 -4.00 11.09
N THR A 60 7.12 -4.57 10.54
CA THR A 60 7.46 -4.37 9.13
C THR A 60 6.87 -5.46 8.26
N TYR A 61 6.25 -5.06 7.16
CA TYR A 61 5.62 -5.98 6.21
C TYR A 61 6.07 -5.72 4.79
N VAL A 62 6.14 -6.78 4.01
CA VAL A 62 6.21 -6.68 2.56
C VAL A 62 4.84 -7.05 2.02
N LEU A 63 4.27 -6.18 1.22
CA LEU A 63 2.93 -6.34 0.69
C LEU A 63 3.00 -6.42 -0.83
N LEU A 64 2.36 -7.43 -1.37
CA LEU A 64 2.24 -7.60 -2.81
C LEU A 64 0.83 -7.15 -3.19
N LEU A 65 0.76 -6.12 -4.01
CA LEU A 65 -0.52 -5.54 -4.41
C LEU A 65 -0.73 -5.70 -5.91
N ARG A 66 -1.99 -5.94 -6.27
CA ARG A 66 -2.40 -5.96 -7.66
C ARG A 66 -3.50 -4.96 -7.87
N ARG A 67 -3.63 -4.50 -9.10
CA ARG A 67 -4.66 -3.57 -9.47
C ARG A 67 -5.93 -4.30 -9.86
N ARG A 68 -7.08 -3.78 -9.42
CA ARG A 68 -8.37 -4.28 -9.88
C ARG A 68 -8.66 -3.62 -11.23
N GLY A 69 -8.70 -4.45 -12.23
CA GLY A 69 -8.85 -3.98 -13.58
C GLY A 69 -10.20 -3.40 -13.98
#